data_ea37059b0ed49c08d73fd83f1dd6479d
#
_entry.id   ea37059b0ed49c08d73fd83f1dd6479d
#
_cell.length_a   1.000
_cell.length_b   1.000
_cell.length_c   1.000
_cell.angle_alpha   90.00
_cell.angle_beta   90.00
_cell.angle_gamma   90.00
#
_symmetry.space_group_name_H-M   'P 1'
#
loop_
_entity.id
_entity.type
_entity.pdbx_description
1 polymer ?
#
loop_
_entity_poly.entity_id
_entity_poly.type
_entity_poly.pdbx_seq_one_letter_code
_entity_poly.pdbx_strand_id
1 'polypeptide(L)' 'MEREKIIRERFKVFQTLIGIGYNTDKKILDLKLEELVLKTNMNRSDLAIAIGLKNALANRKLVTFLCGLEEVDSISK' A
#
# COMPACT_ATOMS: atom_id res chain seq x y z
N MET A 1 17.69 -6.65 4.52
CA MET A 1 17.07 -7.95 4.69
C MET A 1 15.60 -7.80 4.93
N GLU A 2 15.21 -7.50 6.17
CA GLU A 2 13.79 -7.32 6.43
C GLU A 2 13.21 -6.15 5.66
N ARG A 3 14.00 -5.07 5.52
CA ARG A 3 13.52 -3.93 4.77
C ARG A 3 13.30 -4.27 3.31
N GLU A 4 14.21 -5.05 2.74
CA GLU A 4 14.05 -5.46 1.34
C GLU A 4 12.79 -6.28 1.15
N LYS A 5 12.49 -7.17 2.11
CA LYS A 5 11.30 -7.98 2.03
C LYS A 5 10.06 -7.11 2.13
N ILE A 6 10.06 -6.13 3.03
CA ILE A 6 8.93 -5.22 3.18
C ILE A 6 8.71 -4.43 1.89
N ILE A 7 9.78 -3.91 1.31
CA ILE A 7 9.67 -3.15 0.06
C ILE A 7 9.08 -4.02 -1.03
N ARG A 8 9.58 -5.24 -1.16
CA ARG A 8 9.12 -6.15 -2.20
C ARG A 8 7.64 -6.46 -2.06
N GLU A 9 7.21 -6.74 -0.82
CA GLU A 9 5.81 -7.06 -0.58
C GLU A 9 4.90 -5.88 -0.86
N ARG A 10 5.33 -4.69 -0.47
CA ARG A 10 4.53 -3.50 -0.71
C ARG A 10 4.43 -3.16 -2.18
N PHE A 11 5.53 -3.28 -2.91
CA PHE A 11 5.49 -3.08 -4.35
C PHE A 11 4.63 -4.12 -5.04
N LYS A 12 4.66 -5.36 -4.57
CA LYS A 12 3.85 -6.41 -5.16
C LYS A 12 2.37 -6.09 -5.01
N VAL A 13 1.95 -5.66 -3.84
CA VAL A 13 0.56 -5.28 -3.62
C VAL A 13 0.21 -4.08 -4.48
N PHE A 14 1.11 -3.10 -4.55
CA PHE A 14 0.91 -1.92 -5.37
C PHE A 14 0.68 -2.30 -6.83
N GLN A 15 1.52 -3.20 -7.36
CA GLN A 15 1.37 -3.66 -8.73
C GLN A 15 0.04 -4.39 -8.94
N THR A 16 -0.38 -5.16 -7.96
CA THR A 16 -1.66 -5.85 -8.03
C THR A 16 -2.81 -4.85 -8.12
N LEU A 17 -2.75 -3.80 -7.32
CA LEU A 17 -3.78 -2.77 -7.36
C LEU A 17 -3.85 -2.11 -8.72
N ILE A 18 -2.69 -1.79 -9.29
CA ILE A 18 -2.64 -1.19 -10.62
C ILE A 18 -3.28 -2.14 -11.63
N GLY A 19 -2.98 -3.44 -11.51
CA GLY A 19 -3.47 -4.43 -12.46
C GLY A 19 -4.97 -4.61 -12.43
N ILE A 20 -5.62 -4.36 -11.30
CA ILE A 20 -7.07 -4.51 -11.21
C ILE A 20 -7.83 -3.19 -11.37
N GLY A 21 -7.11 -2.12 -11.74
CA GLY A 21 -7.78 -0.88 -12.09
C GLY A 21 -7.49 0.32 -11.21
N TYR A 22 -6.83 0.13 -10.06
CA TYR A 22 -6.50 1.24 -9.17
C TYR A 22 -5.18 1.84 -9.61
N ASN A 23 -5.19 2.49 -10.76
CA ASN A 23 -3.95 2.96 -11.40
C ASN A 23 -3.83 4.48 -11.44
N THR A 24 -4.60 5.17 -10.64
CA THR A 24 -4.45 6.63 -10.45
C THR A 24 -4.55 6.94 -8.98
N ASP A 25 -4.04 8.12 -8.62
CA ASP A 25 -4.11 8.56 -7.24
C ASP A 25 -5.55 8.55 -6.73
N LYS A 26 -6.45 9.10 -7.54
CA LYS A 26 -7.84 9.21 -7.14
C LYS A 26 -8.45 7.84 -6.89
N LYS A 27 -8.15 6.88 -7.77
CA LYS A 27 -8.72 5.55 -7.63
C LYS A 27 -8.22 4.87 -6.37
N ILE A 28 -6.93 5.05 -6.05
CA ILE A 28 -6.38 4.47 -4.83
C ILE A 28 -6.97 5.14 -3.60
N LEU A 29 -7.15 6.47 -3.65
CA LEU A 29 -7.74 7.19 -2.53
C LEU A 29 -9.20 6.79 -2.30
N ASP A 30 -9.89 6.40 -3.36
CA ASP A 30 -11.29 5.96 -3.26
C ASP A 30 -11.42 4.47 -2.99
N LEU A 31 -10.31 3.77 -2.83
CA LEU A 31 -10.30 2.33 -2.62
C LEU A 31 -11.08 1.95 -1.38
N LYS A 32 -11.88 0.90 -1.52
CA LYS A 32 -12.65 0.36 -0.39
C LYS A 32 -12.25 -1.09 -0.15
N LEU A 33 -12.11 -1.43 1.13
CA LEU A 33 -11.68 -2.76 1.52
C LEU A 33 -12.61 -3.84 0.98
N GLU A 34 -13.90 -3.58 1.03
CA GLU A 34 -14.88 -4.55 0.55
C GLU A 34 -14.68 -4.89 -0.90
N GLU A 35 -14.34 -3.89 -1.71
CA GLU A 35 -14.10 -4.11 -3.13
C GLU A 35 -12.87 -4.96 -3.36
N LEU A 36 -11.83 -4.72 -2.57
CA LEU A 36 -10.62 -5.53 -2.69
C LEU A 36 -10.88 -6.98 -2.35
N VAL A 37 -11.65 -7.23 -1.32
CA VAL A 37 -11.97 -8.60 -0.92
C VAL A 37 -12.71 -9.32 -2.05
N LEU A 38 -13.60 -8.61 -2.72
CA LEU A 38 -14.37 -9.20 -3.82
C LEU A 38 -13.55 -9.39 -5.09
N LYS A 39 -12.63 -8.48 -5.36
CA LYS A 39 -11.89 -8.48 -6.62
C LYS A 39 -10.61 -9.29 -6.59
N THR A 40 -10.09 -9.57 -5.41
CA THR A 40 -8.80 -10.25 -5.30
C THR A 40 -8.87 -11.32 -4.22
N ASN A 41 -7.84 -12.17 -4.21
CA ASN A 41 -7.69 -13.17 -3.15
C ASN A 41 -6.60 -12.74 -2.16
N MET A 42 -6.47 -11.46 -1.94
CA MET A 42 -5.46 -10.96 -1.02
C MET A 42 -5.68 -11.50 0.37
N ASN A 43 -4.59 -11.90 1.01
CA ASN A 43 -4.66 -12.32 2.39
C ASN A 43 -4.68 -11.08 3.30
N ARG A 44 -4.79 -11.33 4.60
CA ARG A 44 -4.89 -10.23 5.55
C ARG A 44 -3.69 -9.29 5.48
N SER A 45 -2.50 -9.84 5.35
CA SER A 45 -1.29 -9.01 5.25
C SER A 45 -1.32 -8.11 4.03
N ASP A 46 -1.74 -8.66 2.90
CA ASP A 46 -1.80 -7.87 1.68
C ASP A 46 -2.85 -6.78 1.77
N LEU A 47 -3.99 -7.08 2.40
CA LEU A 47 -5.03 -6.07 2.57
C LEU A 47 -4.55 -4.94 3.48
N ALA A 48 -3.79 -5.27 4.52
CA ALA A 48 -3.23 -4.25 5.39
C ALA A 48 -2.28 -3.34 4.62
N ILE A 49 -1.48 -3.93 3.74
CA ILE A 49 -0.57 -3.14 2.90
C ILE A 49 -1.36 -2.23 1.97
N ALA A 50 -2.44 -2.74 1.39
CA ALA A 50 -3.25 -1.92 0.48
C ALA A 50 -3.84 -0.72 1.20
N ILE A 51 -4.34 -0.92 2.41
CA ILE A 51 -4.88 0.19 3.19
C ILE A 51 -3.76 1.16 3.57
N GLY A 52 -2.57 0.63 3.89
CA GLY A 52 -1.41 1.47 4.17
C GLY A 52 -1.02 2.32 2.98
N LEU A 53 -1.08 1.75 1.77
CA LEU A 53 -0.81 2.50 0.56
C LEU A 53 -1.79 3.65 0.38
N LYS A 54 -3.07 3.37 0.60
CA LYS A 54 -4.10 4.39 0.50
C LYS A 54 -3.83 5.53 1.48
N ASN A 55 -3.54 5.18 2.74
CA ASN A 55 -3.28 6.18 3.75
C ASN A 55 -2.02 6.98 3.46
N ALA A 56 -0.96 6.28 3.00
CA ALA A 56 0.29 6.95 2.67
C ALA A 56 0.09 7.95 1.54
N LEU A 57 -0.69 7.57 0.54
CA LEU A 57 -0.96 8.48 -0.57
C LEU A 57 -1.75 9.68 -0.10
N ALA A 58 -2.73 9.48 0.77
CA ALA A 58 -3.52 10.58 1.32
C ALA A 58 -2.65 11.56 2.12
N ASN A 59 -1.59 11.05 2.74
CA ASN A 59 -0.68 11.86 3.54
C ASN A 59 0.55 12.29 2.75
N ARG A 60 0.57 12.01 1.44
CA ARG A 60 1.68 12.37 0.56
C ARG A 60 3.00 11.73 0.99
N LYS A 61 2.92 10.50 1.48
CA LYS A 61 4.09 9.75 1.93
C LYS A 61 4.18 8.40 1.25
N LEU A 62 3.70 8.32 0.01
CA LEU A 62 3.66 7.04 -0.69
C LEU A 62 5.04 6.43 -0.86
N VAL A 63 6.01 7.21 -1.32
CA VAL A 63 7.36 6.69 -1.53
C VAL A 63 7.96 6.26 -0.19
N THR A 64 7.76 7.05 0.86
CA THR A 64 8.25 6.70 2.19
C THR A 64 7.66 5.36 2.64
N PHE A 65 6.37 5.18 2.41
CA PHE A 65 5.71 3.93 2.78
C PHE A 65 6.27 2.76 1.98
N LEU A 66 6.41 2.92 0.66
CA LEU A 66 6.92 1.86 -0.18
C LEU A 66 8.33 1.45 0.20
N CYS A 67 9.11 2.39 0.69
CA CYS A 67 10.48 2.11 1.13
C CYS A 67 10.58 1.62 2.56
N GLY A 68 9.44 1.50 3.24
CA GLY A 68 9.44 1.00 4.61
C GLY A 68 9.99 1.97 5.61
N LEU A 69 9.90 3.28 5.35
CA LEU A 69 10.53 4.29 6.20
C LEU A 69 9.56 5.05 7.08
N GLU A 70 8.27 4.72 7.04
CA GLU A 70 7.30 5.52 7.78
C GLU A 70 7.54 5.50 9.28
N GLU A 71 8.06 4.38 9.80
CA GLU A 71 8.34 4.30 11.23
C GLU A 71 9.51 5.18 11.61
N VAL A 72 10.50 5.28 10.73
CA VAL A 72 11.64 6.14 10.98
C VAL A 72 11.20 7.58 11.08
N ASP A 73 10.31 7.99 10.19
CA ASP A 73 9.78 9.34 10.21
C ASP A 73 9.08 9.63 11.53
N SER A 74 8.31 8.67 12.04
CA SER A 74 7.62 8.86 13.30
C SER A 74 8.60 9.03 14.44
N ILE A 75 9.68 8.27 14.42
CA ILE A 75 10.65 8.31 15.49
C ILE A 75 11.44 9.61 15.49
N SER A 76 11.72 10.12 14.31
CA SER A 76 12.55 11.32 14.22
C SER A 76 11.86 12.57 14.74
N LYS A 77 10.63 12.45 15.08
CA LYS A 77 9.92 13.56 15.70
C LYS A 77 10.14 13.61 17.19
#